data_ee12051cf641fc2bf2464b1536d4ec62
#
_entry.id   ee12051cf641fc2bf2464b1536d4ec62
#
_cell.length_a   1.000
_cell.length_b   1.000
_cell.length_c   1.000
_cell.angle_alpha   90.00
_cell.angle_beta   90.00
_cell.angle_gamma   90.00
#
_symmetry.space_group_name_H-M   'P 1'
#
loop_
_entity.id
_entity.type
_entity.pdbx_description
1 polymer ?
#
loop_
_entity_poly.entity_id
_entity_poly.type
_entity_poly.pdbx_seq_one_letter_code
_entity_poly.pdbx_strand_id
1 'polypeptide(L)'
;YGFGVNEKDGLKPDYSEPIRLVKEMKEELGLTMVDLTMGNPYATTHVTRPYDMGKYIPDEHPLVGIDRMIHGIGTVKKAVGDMVIYASAPTYLRAYADLFTAGAIEEGLCDGMLFGRMAFADPDFANEIINDGRINPKRVCMTCGKCGDLIRAHKPTGCVIRDPKTFLSFYKEFVETKDSLPENFRG
;
A
#
# COMPACT_ATOMS: atom_id res chain seq x y z
N TYR A 1 -15.11 -15.49 -6.97
CA TYR A 1 -15.75 -14.18 -7.04
C TYR A 1 -14.88 -13.13 -6.40
N GLY A 2 -14.43 -12.17 -7.18
CA GLY A 2 -13.65 -11.04 -6.69
C GLY A 2 -14.44 -9.76 -6.92
N PHE A 3 -14.69 -9.00 -5.86
CA PHE A 3 -15.18 -7.63 -5.97
C PHE A 3 -14.23 -6.81 -6.86
N GLY A 4 -14.77 -6.14 -7.88
CA GLY A 4 -13.97 -5.38 -8.83
C GLY A 4 -13.21 -6.21 -9.88
N VAL A 5 -13.63 -7.43 -10.13
CA VAL A 5 -13.01 -8.36 -11.09
C VAL A 5 -13.99 -8.71 -12.19
N ASN A 6 -13.50 -8.79 -13.44
CA ASN A 6 -14.31 -9.18 -14.56
C ASN A 6 -14.80 -10.64 -14.43
N GLU A 7 -16.10 -10.89 -14.62
CA GLU A 7 -16.70 -12.20 -14.44
C GLU A 7 -16.17 -13.27 -15.40
N LYS A 8 -15.72 -12.86 -16.59
CA LYS A 8 -15.23 -13.77 -17.64
C LYS A 8 -13.71 -13.96 -17.59
N ASP A 9 -12.98 -13.00 -17.03
CA ASP A 9 -11.53 -12.99 -16.95
C ASP A 9 -11.09 -12.39 -15.62
N GLY A 10 -10.85 -13.25 -14.65
CA GLY A 10 -10.46 -12.86 -13.29
C GLY A 10 -9.11 -12.14 -13.19
N LEU A 11 -8.36 -12.02 -14.28
CA LEU A 11 -7.13 -11.22 -14.33
C LEU A 11 -7.38 -9.78 -14.77
N LYS A 12 -8.58 -9.45 -15.21
CA LYS A 12 -8.98 -8.11 -15.62
C LYS A 12 -9.82 -7.42 -14.56
N PRO A 13 -9.59 -6.12 -14.28
CA PRO A 13 -10.44 -5.37 -13.38
C PRO A 13 -11.81 -5.07 -14.04
N ASP A 14 -12.84 -5.00 -13.20
CA ASP A 14 -14.13 -4.40 -13.50
C ASP A 14 -14.47 -3.40 -12.41
N TYR A 15 -14.44 -2.12 -12.74
CA TYR A 15 -14.65 -1.04 -11.79
C TYR A 15 -16.13 -0.67 -11.57
N SER A 16 -17.09 -1.36 -12.22
CA SER A 16 -18.52 -1.06 -12.09
C SER A 16 -19.03 -1.19 -10.66
N GLU A 17 -18.71 -2.30 -9.98
CA GLU A 17 -19.09 -2.50 -8.58
C GLU A 17 -18.37 -1.54 -7.62
N PRO A 18 -17.05 -1.35 -7.66
CA PRO A 18 -16.35 -0.35 -6.86
C PRO A 18 -16.91 1.06 -7.03
N ILE A 19 -17.17 1.48 -8.26
CA ILE A 19 -17.76 2.79 -8.56
C ILE A 19 -19.16 2.91 -7.95
N ARG A 20 -20.00 1.88 -8.11
CA ARG A 20 -21.33 1.85 -7.52
C ARG A 20 -21.28 1.95 -6.01
N LEU A 21 -20.45 1.14 -5.36
CA LEU A 21 -20.29 1.16 -3.90
C LEU A 21 -19.87 2.53 -3.39
N VAL A 22 -18.85 3.14 -4.00
CA VAL A 22 -18.35 4.46 -3.55
C VAL A 22 -19.41 5.56 -3.75
N LYS A 23 -20.22 5.48 -4.83
CA LYS A 23 -21.36 6.39 -5.04
C LYS A 23 -22.43 6.20 -3.99
N GLU A 24 -22.82 4.97 -3.69
CA GLU A 24 -23.82 4.65 -2.64
C GLU A 24 -23.33 5.15 -1.27
N MET A 25 -22.03 4.95 -0.93
CA MET A 25 -21.44 5.47 0.30
C MET A 25 -21.51 7.00 0.38
N LYS A 26 -21.29 7.70 -0.73
CA LYS A 26 -21.43 9.15 -0.81
C LYS A 26 -22.87 9.58 -0.65
N GLU A 27 -23.79 8.99 -1.41
CA GLU A 27 -25.18 9.42 -1.51
C GLU A 27 -26.00 9.06 -0.27
N GLU A 28 -25.82 7.84 0.27
CA GLU A 28 -26.61 7.33 1.37
C GLU A 28 -26.00 7.58 2.74
N LEU A 29 -24.66 7.58 2.85
CA LEU A 29 -23.96 7.77 4.12
C LEU A 29 -23.32 9.14 4.28
N GLY A 30 -23.35 9.98 3.23
CA GLY A 30 -22.74 11.31 3.26
C GLY A 30 -21.22 11.29 3.37
N LEU A 31 -20.56 10.21 2.92
CA LEU A 31 -19.09 10.15 2.93
C LEU A 31 -18.50 11.14 1.93
N THR A 32 -17.56 11.93 2.40
CA THR A 32 -16.85 12.94 1.60
C THR A 32 -15.44 12.55 1.21
N MET A 33 -14.91 11.48 1.83
CA MET A 33 -13.54 11.03 1.64
C MET A 33 -13.45 9.51 1.77
N VAL A 34 -12.60 8.88 0.95
CA VAL A 34 -12.27 7.45 1.05
C VAL A 34 -10.81 7.18 0.63
N ASP A 35 -10.15 6.25 1.30
CA ASP A 35 -8.92 5.63 0.81
C ASP A 35 -9.25 4.39 0.00
N LEU A 36 -8.66 4.31 -1.18
CA LEU A 36 -8.82 3.19 -2.10
C LEU A 36 -7.51 2.42 -2.27
N THR A 37 -7.62 1.11 -2.27
CA THR A 37 -6.54 0.18 -2.60
C THR A 37 -7.10 -0.94 -3.48
N MET A 38 -6.22 -1.74 -4.08
CA MET A 38 -6.62 -2.88 -4.90
C MET A 38 -6.06 -4.18 -4.32
N GLY A 39 -6.75 -5.29 -4.63
CA GLY A 39 -6.31 -6.63 -4.27
C GLY A 39 -6.69 -7.06 -2.86
N ASN A 40 -6.35 -8.32 -2.55
CA ASN A 40 -6.56 -8.94 -1.25
C ASN A 40 -5.22 -9.16 -0.57
N PRO A 41 -4.91 -8.47 0.55
CA PRO A 41 -3.61 -8.58 1.21
C PRO A 41 -3.33 -9.97 1.79
N TYR A 42 -4.34 -10.79 1.97
CA TYR A 42 -4.22 -12.17 2.50
C TYR A 42 -3.99 -13.21 1.40
N ALA A 43 -4.39 -12.93 0.16
CA ALA A 43 -4.20 -13.84 -0.97
C ALA A 43 -3.01 -13.43 -1.84
N THR A 44 -3.06 -12.24 -2.44
CA THR A 44 -2.04 -11.74 -3.38
C THR A 44 -1.45 -10.43 -2.87
N THR A 45 -0.61 -10.53 -1.86
CA THR A 45 -0.08 -9.40 -1.09
C THR A 45 0.59 -8.33 -1.97
N HIS A 46 1.28 -8.74 -3.05
CA HIS A 46 1.97 -7.81 -3.97
C HIS A 46 1.01 -6.92 -4.77
N VAL A 47 -0.23 -7.35 -5.00
CA VAL A 47 -1.24 -6.51 -5.68
C VAL A 47 -1.63 -5.32 -4.82
N THR A 48 -1.78 -5.53 -3.50
CA THR A 48 -2.12 -4.45 -2.55
C THR A 48 -0.92 -3.57 -2.21
N ARG A 49 0.28 -4.13 -2.15
CA ARG A 49 1.52 -3.44 -1.77
C ARG A 49 2.69 -3.96 -2.60
N PRO A 50 2.94 -3.39 -3.76
CA PRO A 50 4.01 -3.86 -4.65
C PRO A 50 5.36 -3.97 -3.95
N TYR A 51 6.11 -5.05 -4.24
CA TYR A 51 7.44 -5.34 -3.72
C TYR A 51 8.19 -6.31 -4.63
N ASP A 52 9.50 -6.33 -4.50
CA ASP A 52 10.43 -7.23 -5.20
C ASP A 52 11.11 -8.23 -4.27
N MET A 53 10.92 -8.10 -2.97
CA MET A 53 11.40 -9.02 -1.94
C MET A 53 10.39 -9.13 -0.80
N GLY A 54 10.18 -10.33 -0.26
CA GLY A 54 9.21 -10.59 0.80
C GLY A 54 8.97 -12.08 0.96
N LYS A 55 7.76 -12.45 1.34
CA LYS A 55 7.33 -13.86 1.53
C LYS A 55 7.52 -14.70 0.25
N TYR A 56 7.31 -14.11 -0.90
CA TYR A 56 7.54 -14.69 -2.23
C TYR A 56 8.00 -13.59 -3.19
N ILE A 57 8.57 -13.97 -4.31
CA ILE A 57 8.92 -13.06 -5.39
C ILE A 57 7.73 -13.03 -6.36
N PRO A 58 7.07 -11.87 -6.57
CA PRO A 58 5.98 -11.77 -7.53
C PRO A 58 6.44 -12.03 -8.97
N ASP A 59 5.58 -12.62 -9.79
CA ASP A 59 5.83 -12.82 -11.22
C ASP A 59 5.76 -11.50 -12.01
N GLU A 60 5.08 -10.49 -11.46
CA GLU A 60 4.99 -9.17 -12.07
C GLU A 60 6.00 -8.18 -11.46
N HIS A 61 6.52 -7.29 -12.30
CA HIS A 61 7.36 -6.22 -11.81
C HIS A 61 6.55 -5.23 -10.94
N PRO A 62 7.07 -4.78 -9.78
CA PRO A 62 6.32 -3.91 -8.86
C PRO A 62 5.79 -2.61 -9.47
N LEU A 63 6.45 -2.05 -10.49
CA LEU A 63 5.96 -0.87 -11.20
C LEU A 63 4.66 -1.13 -11.97
N VAL A 64 4.45 -2.35 -12.48
CA VAL A 64 3.17 -2.76 -13.10
C VAL A 64 2.04 -2.72 -12.07
N GLY A 65 2.31 -3.18 -10.86
CA GLY A 65 1.35 -3.12 -9.74
C GLY A 65 1.01 -1.69 -9.34
N ILE A 66 2.01 -0.79 -9.30
CA ILE A 66 1.80 0.63 -8.98
C ILE A 66 0.97 1.32 -10.07
N ASP A 67 1.32 1.09 -11.33
CA ASP A 67 0.59 1.63 -12.49
C ASP A 67 -0.88 1.19 -12.47
N ARG A 68 -1.13 -0.10 -12.31
CA ARG A 68 -2.48 -0.65 -12.17
C ARG A 68 -3.25 -0.02 -11.02
N MET A 69 -2.61 0.16 -9.87
CA MET A 69 -3.22 0.74 -8.68
C MET A 69 -3.67 2.18 -8.94
N ILE A 70 -2.76 3.03 -9.41
CA ILE A 70 -3.05 4.46 -9.56
C ILE A 70 -4.09 4.72 -10.67
N HIS A 71 -4.01 4.02 -11.79
CA HIS A 71 -4.98 4.16 -12.89
C HIS A 71 -6.34 3.58 -12.53
N GLY A 72 -6.38 2.47 -11.77
CA GLY A 72 -7.61 1.91 -11.26
C GLY A 72 -8.33 2.86 -10.29
N ILE A 73 -7.60 3.44 -9.35
CA ILE A 73 -8.13 4.43 -8.42
C ILE A 73 -8.56 5.69 -9.16
N GLY A 74 -7.78 6.17 -10.11
CA GLY A 74 -8.13 7.30 -10.97
C GLY A 74 -9.42 7.07 -11.78
N THR A 75 -9.67 5.83 -12.21
CA THR A 75 -10.93 5.45 -12.87
C THR A 75 -12.12 5.61 -11.93
N VAL A 76 -12.01 5.17 -10.68
CA VAL A 76 -13.06 5.34 -9.68
C VAL A 76 -13.24 6.83 -9.34
N LYS A 77 -12.15 7.56 -9.08
CA LYS A 77 -12.19 9.01 -8.79
C LYS A 77 -12.94 9.78 -9.87
N LYS A 78 -12.59 9.56 -11.13
CA LYS A 78 -13.24 10.23 -12.28
C LYS A 78 -14.75 9.97 -12.33
N ALA A 79 -15.18 8.78 -11.90
CA ALA A 79 -16.59 8.39 -11.92
C ALA A 79 -17.41 8.92 -10.73
N VAL A 80 -16.77 9.22 -9.57
CA VAL A 80 -17.47 9.64 -8.36
C VAL A 80 -17.48 11.17 -8.14
N GLY A 81 -16.76 11.92 -8.99
CA GLY A 81 -16.80 13.39 -9.02
C GLY A 81 -16.05 14.04 -7.86
N ASP A 82 -16.76 14.84 -7.06
CA ASP A 82 -16.22 15.72 -6.02
C ASP A 82 -15.84 15.04 -4.69
N MET A 83 -15.94 13.71 -4.60
CA MET A 83 -15.45 12.96 -3.43
C MET A 83 -13.93 13.00 -3.37
N VAL A 84 -13.38 13.21 -2.18
CA VAL A 84 -11.94 13.17 -1.94
C VAL A 84 -11.47 11.71 -1.95
N ILE A 85 -10.57 11.38 -2.88
CA ILE A 85 -10.04 10.02 -3.06
C ILE A 85 -8.56 10.01 -2.73
N TYR A 86 -8.19 9.25 -1.70
CA TYR A 86 -6.81 8.91 -1.41
C TYR A 86 -6.44 7.61 -2.12
N ALA A 87 -5.23 7.58 -2.70
CA ALA A 87 -4.65 6.38 -3.28
C ALA A 87 -3.61 5.77 -2.33
N SER A 88 -3.26 4.52 -2.57
CA SER A 88 -2.34 3.74 -1.73
C SER A 88 -1.13 3.23 -2.51
N ALA A 89 -0.18 2.66 -1.76
CA ALA A 89 0.91 1.80 -2.24
C ALA A 89 2.11 2.42 -2.99
N PRO A 90 2.45 3.72 -2.89
CA PRO A 90 3.61 4.28 -3.61
C PRO A 90 4.95 3.92 -2.95
N THR A 91 4.95 3.29 -1.78
CA THR A 91 6.15 3.07 -0.93
C THR A 91 7.28 2.34 -1.65
N TYR A 92 6.99 1.49 -2.65
CA TYR A 92 8.03 0.82 -3.45
C TYR A 92 8.91 1.82 -4.22
N LEU A 93 8.37 2.96 -4.59
CA LEU A 93 9.11 4.03 -5.29
C LEU A 93 10.15 4.72 -4.39
N ARG A 94 10.17 4.42 -3.08
CA ARG A 94 11.17 4.90 -2.13
C ARG A 94 11.29 6.43 -2.15
N ALA A 95 12.47 6.95 -2.49
CA ALA A 95 12.75 8.38 -2.55
C ALA A 95 12.03 9.14 -3.69
N TYR A 96 11.32 8.44 -4.56
CA TYR A 96 10.53 9.03 -5.65
C TYR A 96 9.03 9.00 -5.39
N ALA A 97 8.62 8.47 -4.24
CA ALA A 97 7.21 8.30 -3.92
C ALA A 97 6.46 9.64 -3.75
N ASP A 98 7.13 10.68 -3.27
CA ASP A 98 6.62 12.06 -3.18
C ASP A 98 6.38 12.67 -4.56
N LEU A 99 7.36 12.55 -5.48
CA LEU A 99 7.23 13.05 -6.85
C LEU A 99 6.13 12.34 -7.62
N PHE A 100 6.05 11.00 -7.47
CA PHE A 100 4.96 10.23 -8.05
C PHE A 100 3.61 10.68 -7.51
N THR A 101 3.50 10.93 -6.20
CA THR A 101 2.29 11.44 -5.57
C THR A 101 1.89 12.80 -6.15
N ALA A 102 2.84 13.72 -6.27
CA ALA A 102 2.59 15.05 -6.85
C ALA A 102 2.06 14.93 -8.29
N GLY A 103 2.71 14.11 -9.13
CA GLY A 103 2.26 13.87 -10.51
C GLY A 103 0.88 13.22 -10.58
N ALA A 104 0.58 12.24 -9.72
CA ALA A 104 -0.73 11.60 -9.67
C ALA A 104 -1.86 12.56 -9.29
N ILE A 105 -1.59 13.51 -8.36
CA ILE A 105 -2.53 14.56 -7.98
C ILE A 105 -2.71 15.57 -9.13
N GLU A 106 -1.63 16.00 -9.76
CA GLU A 106 -1.65 16.93 -10.90
C GLU A 106 -2.43 16.37 -12.09
N GLU A 107 -2.30 15.06 -12.36
CA GLU A 107 -3.07 14.36 -13.39
C GLU A 107 -4.52 14.05 -12.97
N GLY A 108 -4.93 14.39 -11.76
CA GLY A 108 -6.29 14.15 -11.25
C GLY A 108 -6.62 12.69 -10.99
N LEU A 109 -5.61 11.83 -10.77
CA LEU A 109 -5.80 10.41 -10.47
C LEU A 109 -6.17 10.15 -9.01
N CYS A 110 -5.78 11.05 -8.11
CA CYS A 110 -6.15 11.05 -6.68
C CYS A 110 -6.09 12.48 -6.11
N ASP A 111 -6.60 12.67 -4.89
CA ASP A 111 -6.48 13.94 -4.15
C ASP A 111 -5.37 13.89 -3.11
N GLY A 112 -4.88 12.69 -2.80
CA GLY A 112 -3.80 12.44 -1.86
C GLY A 112 -3.32 11.00 -1.90
N MET A 113 -2.31 10.70 -1.07
CA MET A 113 -1.67 9.38 -1.08
C MET A 113 -1.38 8.90 0.35
N LEU A 114 -1.68 7.64 0.64
CA LEU A 114 -1.36 7.02 1.92
C LEU A 114 -0.05 6.23 1.88
N PHE A 115 0.77 6.43 2.90
CA PHE A 115 2.12 5.88 3.03
C PHE A 115 2.24 4.96 4.26
N GLY A 116 1.74 3.72 4.20
CA GLY A 116 1.78 2.80 5.34
C GLY A 116 3.20 2.45 5.79
N ARG A 117 3.96 1.73 4.95
CA ARG A 117 5.31 1.27 5.30
C ARG A 117 6.35 2.40 5.39
N MET A 118 6.14 3.50 4.69
CA MET A 118 6.99 4.68 4.80
C MET A 118 6.91 5.27 6.21
N ALA A 119 5.72 5.40 6.78
CA ALA A 119 5.51 5.89 8.14
C ALA A 119 6.20 5.02 9.22
N PHE A 120 6.35 3.72 8.99
CA PHE A 120 7.18 2.87 9.87
C PHE A 120 8.68 3.16 9.73
N ALA A 121 9.14 3.44 8.51
CA ALA A 121 10.55 3.68 8.26
C ALA A 121 10.98 5.09 8.68
N ASP A 122 10.13 6.05 8.43
CA ASP A 122 10.31 7.45 8.71
C ASP A 122 8.99 8.09 9.15
N PRO A 123 8.71 8.15 10.45
CA PRO A 123 7.49 8.77 10.96
C PRO A 123 7.36 10.27 10.65
N ASP A 124 8.48 10.91 10.32
CA ASP A 124 8.56 12.36 10.09
C ASP A 124 8.51 12.74 8.60
N PHE A 125 8.32 11.78 7.70
CA PHE A 125 8.37 11.98 6.25
C PHE A 125 7.42 13.09 5.74
N ALA A 126 6.26 13.26 6.39
CA ALA A 126 5.32 14.30 6.01
C ALA A 126 5.85 15.71 6.33
N ASN A 127 6.50 15.89 7.50
CA ASN A 127 7.15 17.14 7.85
C ASN A 127 8.34 17.44 6.92
N GLU A 128 9.10 16.41 6.51
CA GLU A 128 10.17 16.57 5.52
C GLU A 128 9.62 17.11 4.18
N ILE A 129 8.50 16.57 3.70
CA ILE A 129 7.85 17.09 2.49
C ILE A 129 7.41 18.55 2.67
N ILE A 130 6.82 18.90 3.83
CA ILE A 130 6.34 20.25 4.11
C ILE A 130 7.51 21.25 4.20
N ASN A 131 8.57 20.89 4.90
CA ASN A 131 9.66 21.82 5.23
C ASN A 131 10.76 21.84 4.14
N ASP A 132 11.08 20.66 3.57
CA ASP A 132 12.20 20.47 2.65
C ASP A 132 11.75 20.23 1.20
N GLY A 133 10.44 20.06 0.98
CA GLY A 133 9.85 19.79 -0.32
C GLY A 133 10.04 18.35 -0.80
N ARG A 134 10.71 17.48 -0.04
CA ARG A 134 11.07 16.13 -0.45
C ARG A 134 11.19 15.16 0.73
N ILE A 135 10.93 13.88 0.50
CA ILE A 135 11.27 12.80 1.46
C ILE A 135 12.77 12.63 1.55
N ASN A 136 13.30 12.36 2.75
CA ASN A 136 14.70 12.08 2.94
C ASN A 136 15.10 10.70 2.37
N PRO A 137 15.91 10.62 1.29
CA PRO A 137 16.23 9.34 0.64
C PRO A 137 17.00 8.36 1.54
N LYS A 138 17.62 8.84 2.62
CA LYS A 138 18.35 7.99 3.57
C LYS A 138 17.44 7.30 4.58
N ARG A 139 16.21 7.80 4.74
CA ARG A 139 15.24 7.31 5.76
C ARG A 139 14.09 6.50 5.16
N VAL A 140 13.95 6.46 3.84
CA VAL A 140 12.87 5.77 3.14
C VAL A 140 12.77 4.28 3.47
N CYS A 141 11.57 3.74 3.35
CA CYS A 141 11.31 2.31 3.46
C CYS A 141 12.05 1.53 2.36
N MET A 142 12.73 0.46 2.76
CA MET A 142 13.47 -0.44 1.84
C MET A 142 12.60 -1.54 1.22
N THR A 143 11.31 -1.58 1.54
CA THR A 143 10.33 -2.59 1.08
C THR A 143 10.71 -4.06 1.38
N CYS A 144 11.54 -4.29 2.41
CA CYS A 144 12.10 -5.60 2.76
C CYS A 144 11.10 -6.59 3.39
N GLY A 145 9.86 -6.17 3.70
CA GLY A 145 8.81 -7.02 4.24
C GLY A 145 8.87 -7.32 5.75
N LYS A 146 9.98 -7.07 6.46
CA LYS A 146 10.18 -7.46 7.87
C LYS A 146 9.11 -6.94 8.85
N CYS A 147 8.57 -5.76 8.64
CA CYS A 147 7.43 -5.27 9.41
C CYS A 147 6.17 -6.13 9.20
N GLY A 148 5.96 -6.64 7.98
CA GLY A 148 4.89 -7.59 7.69
C GLY A 148 5.06 -8.94 8.38
N ASP A 149 6.30 -9.40 8.57
CA ASP A 149 6.59 -10.61 9.32
C ASP A 149 6.23 -10.44 10.80
N LEU A 150 6.58 -9.29 11.39
CA LEU A 150 6.20 -8.97 12.76
C LEU A 150 4.68 -8.89 12.94
N ILE A 151 3.94 -8.29 11.98
CA ILE A 151 2.46 -8.26 12.00
C ILE A 151 1.90 -9.69 12.02
N ARG A 152 2.37 -10.55 11.11
CA ARG A 152 1.89 -11.94 11.04
C ARG A 152 2.22 -12.74 12.29
N ALA A 153 3.34 -12.45 12.92
CA ALA A 153 3.77 -13.09 14.17
C ALA A 153 3.11 -12.48 15.43
N HIS A 154 2.18 -11.54 15.27
CA HIS A 154 1.54 -10.80 16.39
C HIS A 154 2.55 -10.15 17.34
N LYS A 155 3.69 -9.70 16.81
CA LYS A 155 4.72 -8.99 17.57
C LYS A 155 4.53 -7.47 17.47
N PRO A 156 5.08 -6.69 18.42
CA PRO A 156 5.18 -5.24 18.27
C PRO A 156 5.81 -4.88 16.92
N THR A 157 5.14 -4.04 16.14
CA THR A 157 5.46 -3.83 14.74
C THR A 157 5.96 -2.43 14.45
N GLY A 158 7.05 -2.35 13.72
CA GLY A 158 7.67 -1.14 13.19
C GLY A 158 8.80 -1.49 12.23
N CYS A 159 9.64 -0.51 11.91
CA CYS A 159 10.72 -0.72 10.95
C CYS A 159 11.95 -1.35 11.58
N VAL A 160 12.17 -2.62 11.37
CA VAL A 160 13.36 -3.35 11.86
C VAL A 160 14.69 -2.75 11.33
N ILE A 161 14.65 -2.12 10.14
CA ILE A 161 15.85 -1.56 9.51
C ILE A 161 16.17 -0.15 10.01
N ARG A 162 15.15 0.69 10.20
CA ARG A 162 15.33 2.11 10.57
C ARG A 162 15.29 2.34 12.08
N ASP A 163 14.59 1.46 12.80
CA ASP A 163 14.60 1.44 14.27
C ASP A 163 14.96 0.04 14.81
N PRO A 164 16.21 -0.41 14.60
CA PRO A 164 16.66 -1.70 15.08
C PRO A 164 16.72 -1.77 16.62
N LYS A 165 16.86 -0.65 17.31
CA LYS A 165 16.89 -0.63 18.77
C LYS A 165 15.58 -1.15 19.38
N THR A 166 14.46 -0.76 18.76
CA THR A 166 13.12 -1.17 19.22
C THR A 166 12.70 -2.52 18.65
N PHE A 167 12.88 -2.76 17.33
CA PHE A 167 12.20 -3.85 16.66
C PHE A 167 13.08 -5.05 16.28
N LEU A 168 14.41 -4.93 16.32
CA LEU A 168 15.28 -6.02 15.88
C LEU A 168 15.19 -7.26 16.79
N SER A 169 15.00 -7.07 18.11
CA SER A 169 14.87 -8.18 19.05
C SER A 169 13.64 -9.04 18.74
N PHE A 170 12.50 -8.41 18.50
CA PHE A 170 11.25 -9.09 18.12
C PHE A 170 11.38 -9.83 16.78
N TYR A 171 12.11 -9.24 15.83
CA TYR A 171 12.35 -9.88 14.54
C TYR A 171 13.28 -11.09 14.65
N LYS A 172 14.34 -11.03 15.47
CA LYS A 172 15.20 -12.18 15.75
C LYS A 172 14.42 -13.31 16.38
N GLU A 173 13.62 -13.03 17.41
CA GLU A 173 12.74 -14.01 18.04
C GLU A 173 11.78 -14.64 17.01
N PHE A 174 11.18 -13.85 16.10
CA PHE A 174 10.36 -14.39 15.02
C PHE A 174 11.15 -15.34 14.12
N VAL A 175 12.36 -14.98 13.67
CA VAL A 175 13.19 -15.81 12.80
C VAL A 175 13.56 -17.12 13.48
N GLU A 176 13.87 -17.12 14.78
CA GLU A 176 14.21 -18.30 15.57
C GLU A 176 13.01 -19.23 15.78
N THR A 177 11.81 -18.70 15.85
CA THR A 177 10.58 -19.45 16.19
C THR A 177 9.64 -19.69 15.03
N LYS A 178 9.91 -19.13 13.83
CA LYS A 178 8.99 -19.15 12.68
C LYS A 178 8.55 -20.56 12.27
N ASP A 179 9.45 -21.56 12.38
CA ASP A 179 9.16 -22.94 11.99
C ASP A 179 8.19 -23.64 12.94
N SER A 180 8.01 -23.11 14.16
CA SER A 180 7.00 -23.56 15.11
C SER A 180 5.63 -22.93 14.91
N LEU A 181 5.52 -21.89 14.07
CA LEU A 181 4.27 -21.22 13.77
C LEU A 181 3.44 -22.00 12.75
N PRO A 182 2.10 -21.84 12.73
CA PRO A 182 1.27 -22.35 11.64
C PRO A 182 1.77 -21.86 10.28
N GLU A 183 1.59 -22.66 9.22
CA GLU A 183 2.19 -22.43 7.91
C GLU A 183 1.85 -21.04 7.32
N ASN A 184 0.62 -20.58 7.51
CA ASN A 184 0.15 -19.26 7.09
C ASN A 184 0.83 -18.09 7.81
N PHE A 185 1.56 -18.34 8.91
CA PHE A 185 2.30 -17.32 9.69
C PHE A 185 3.83 -17.38 9.50
N ARG A 186 4.35 -18.38 8.79
CA ARG A 186 5.81 -18.53 8.65
C ARG A 186 6.50 -17.52 7.72
N GLY A 187 5.80 -16.69 7.05
CA GLY A 187 6.36 -15.63 6.21
C GLY A 187 6.68 -16.06 4.78
#